data_83861968ca46063e43c0dc66155b3abb
#
_entry.id   83861968ca46063e43c0dc66155b3abb
#
_cell.length_a   1.000
_cell.length_b   1.000
_cell.length_c   1.000
_cell.angle_alpha   90.00
_cell.angle_beta   90.00
_cell.angle_gamma   90.00
#
_symmetry.space_group_name_H-M   'P 1'
#
loop_
_entity.id
_entity.type
_entity.pdbx_description
1 polymer ?
#
loop_
_entity_poly.entity_id
_entity_poly.type
_entity_poly.pdbx_seq_one_letter_code
_entity_poly.pdbx_strand_id
1 'polypeptide(L)'
;MSSEKFIQNKLALTTLICACVVVLMSLSVRQVFGMFFIDFNNDLGISNTEFGLAIGIQMLGWGLSGPIFGVLADKYGGHKSIILAFLFYILGVYFLYAGPNTGIYFQISLGVLIGIGCGGTAISIPMSIVGKHFPLSNRTIAMSMVTAVGSFGYFLSPLFTNYSLQSNGWVNTLFYFMIFLSIGLIFAYFVRSPQLDKTNDAHNDQGSLDALKEAFRNKSYVLLVSGFFVCGFHITLVGTHVPKYVADRGLDDWTAAMILSLIGFFNIIGSLLSGYLSTKMSKKIILSSIYFLRGVSICFFIFLPPSTISSIIFGASFGFLWLSTVPATSGIVAHIFGTKYLGLLYGLVFLSHQIGSFFGAYLGGLFYDIYGSYNYAWYLAIALSVFAGLIHLPIKEQAIDRLQKA
;
A
#
# COMPACT_ATOMS: atom_id res chain seq x y z
N MET A 1 -30.58 -20.25 17.89
CA MET A 1 -29.33 -20.21 17.06
C MET A 1 -28.55 -21.46 17.39
N SER A 2 -28.21 -22.32 16.43
CA SER A 2 -27.50 -23.57 16.72
C SER A 2 -26.11 -23.25 17.29
N SER A 3 -25.58 -24.09 18.17
CA SER A 3 -24.24 -23.98 18.78
C SER A 3 -23.14 -23.78 17.72
N GLU A 4 -23.24 -24.45 16.57
CA GLU A 4 -22.33 -24.31 15.45
C GLU A 4 -22.34 -22.92 14.82
N LYS A 5 -23.51 -22.32 14.57
CA LYS A 5 -23.62 -20.94 14.06
C LYS A 5 -23.03 -19.92 15.03
N PHE A 6 -23.18 -20.14 16.33
CA PHE A 6 -22.59 -19.27 17.34
C PHE A 6 -21.06 -19.36 17.32
N ILE A 7 -20.48 -20.56 17.22
CA ILE A 7 -19.03 -20.79 17.16
C ILE A 7 -18.45 -20.20 15.86
N GLN A 8 -19.11 -20.40 14.72
CA GLN A 8 -18.70 -19.84 13.44
C GLN A 8 -18.72 -18.29 13.46
N ASN A 9 -19.74 -17.68 14.02
CA ASN A 9 -19.82 -16.23 14.16
C ASN A 9 -18.72 -15.68 15.10
N LYS A 10 -18.40 -16.39 16.19
CA LYS A 10 -17.31 -16.01 17.10
C LYS A 10 -15.96 -16.09 16.41
N LEU A 11 -15.69 -17.15 15.65
CA LEU A 11 -14.45 -17.33 14.91
C LEU A 11 -14.28 -16.25 13.81
N ALA A 12 -15.34 -15.95 13.06
CA ALA A 12 -15.34 -14.92 12.04
C ALA A 12 -15.04 -13.54 12.63
N LEU A 13 -15.66 -13.18 13.75
CA LEU A 13 -15.44 -11.92 14.44
C LEU A 13 -14.02 -11.82 15.00
N THR A 14 -13.53 -12.89 15.65
CA THR A 14 -12.14 -12.94 16.15
C THR A 14 -11.14 -12.79 15.01
N THR A 15 -11.35 -13.50 13.90
CA THR A 15 -10.50 -13.37 12.70
C THR A 15 -10.52 -11.96 12.13
N LEU A 16 -11.68 -11.30 12.06
CA LEU A 16 -11.82 -9.93 11.60
C LEU A 16 -11.02 -8.95 12.48
N ILE A 17 -11.23 -9.00 13.80
CA ILE A 17 -10.55 -8.10 14.74
C ILE A 17 -9.03 -8.31 14.66
N CYS A 18 -8.57 -9.57 14.70
CA CYS A 18 -7.14 -9.88 14.64
C CYS A 18 -6.52 -9.49 13.29
N ALA A 19 -7.23 -9.69 12.18
CA ALA A 19 -6.78 -9.25 10.85
C ALA A 19 -6.66 -7.72 10.76
N CYS A 20 -7.62 -6.99 11.33
CA CYS A 20 -7.53 -5.53 11.43
C CYS A 20 -6.29 -5.07 12.19
N VAL A 21 -6.00 -5.69 13.34
CA VAL A 21 -4.82 -5.38 14.15
C VAL A 21 -3.52 -5.72 13.41
N VAL A 22 -3.44 -6.88 12.76
CA VAL A 22 -2.29 -7.29 11.94
C VAL A 22 -1.98 -6.26 10.87
N VAL A 23 -3.00 -5.83 10.11
CA VAL A 23 -2.83 -4.83 9.04
C VAL A 23 -2.45 -3.47 9.60
N LEU A 24 -3.10 -3.03 10.69
CA LEU A 24 -2.74 -1.80 11.39
C LEU A 24 -1.26 -1.80 11.77
N MET A 25 -0.78 -2.86 12.43
CA MET A 25 0.60 -2.94 12.90
C MET A 25 1.61 -2.95 11.76
N SER A 26 1.34 -3.73 10.72
CA SER A 26 2.20 -3.84 9.55
C SER A 26 2.33 -2.50 8.81
N LEU A 27 1.20 -1.86 8.51
CA LEU A 27 1.16 -0.61 7.75
C LEU A 27 1.68 0.59 8.54
N SER A 28 1.46 0.61 9.87
CA SER A 28 1.98 1.66 10.75
C SER A 28 3.50 1.77 10.68
N VAL A 29 4.21 0.65 10.81
CA VAL A 29 5.68 0.63 10.79
C VAL A 29 6.20 0.93 9.38
N ARG A 30 5.58 0.35 8.35
CA ARG A 30 6.00 0.57 6.95
C ARG A 30 5.92 2.04 6.54
N GLN A 31 4.88 2.75 6.94
CA GLN A 31 4.59 4.12 6.47
C GLN A 31 5.63 5.16 6.90
N VAL A 32 6.30 4.92 8.02
CA VAL A 32 7.09 5.95 8.70
C VAL A 32 8.60 5.87 8.44
N PHE A 33 9.07 4.91 7.65
CA PHE A 33 10.52 4.79 7.39
C PHE A 33 11.12 6.05 6.76
N GLY A 34 10.36 6.82 5.98
CA GLY A 34 10.81 8.11 5.45
C GLY A 34 11.24 9.11 6.53
N MET A 35 10.68 9.02 7.74
CA MET A 35 11.02 9.90 8.87
C MET A 35 12.40 9.57 9.49
N PHE A 36 12.90 8.35 9.29
CA PHE A 36 14.23 7.93 9.78
C PHE A 36 15.37 8.38 8.87
N PHE A 37 15.07 8.89 7.68
CA PHE A 37 16.10 9.13 6.67
C PHE A 37 17.15 10.13 7.14
N ILE A 38 16.76 11.21 7.79
CA ILE A 38 17.70 12.24 8.27
C ILE A 38 18.68 11.64 9.27
N ASP A 39 18.20 10.83 10.22
CA ASP A 39 19.03 10.13 11.20
C ASP A 39 19.96 9.11 10.53
N PHE A 40 19.45 8.32 9.59
CA PHE A 40 20.25 7.35 8.83
C PHE A 40 21.33 8.03 7.98
N ASN A 41 21.03 9.18 7.41
CA ASN A 41 22.02 9.96 6.66
C ASN A 41 23.12 10.52 7.59
N ASN A 42 22.73 11.08 8.74
CA ASN A 42 23.66 11.69 9.68
C ASN A 42 24.56 10.66 10.39
N ASP A 43 23.96 9.55 10.88
CA ASP A 43 24.65 8.61 11.76
C ASP A 43 25.31 7.46 10.97
N LEU A 44 24.73 7.08 9.83
CA LEU A 44 25.17 5.91 9.04
C LEU A 44 25.79 6.31 7.69
N GLY A 45 25.68 7.58 7.27
CA GLY A 45 26.17 8.06 5.97
C GLY A 45 25.36 7.53 4.78
N ILE A 46 24.13 7.06 5.00
CA ILE A 46 23.24 6.55 3.93
C ILE A 46 22.83 7.70 3.01
N SER A 47 23.14 7.61 1.72
CA SER A 47 22.74 8.61 0.73
C SER A 47 21.23 8.58 0.43
N ASN A 48 20.70 9.65 -0.19
CA ASN A 48 19.30 9.67 -0.62
C ASN A 48 19.00 8.56 -1.63
N THR A 49 19.94 8.27 -2.53
CA THR A 49 19.84 7.18 -3.52
C THR A 49 19.79 5.82 -2.85
N GLU A 50 20.67 5.54 -1.89
CA GLU A 50 20.70 4.26 -1.17
C GLU A 50 19.43 4.04 -0.35
N PHE A 51 18.94 5.09 0.32
CA PHE A 51 17.68 5.01 1.04
C PHE A 51 16.49 4.79 0.10
N GLY A 52 16.40 5.57 -0.97
CA GLY A 52 15.36 5.43 -1.98
C GLY A 52 15.38 4.06 -2.65
N LEU A 53 16.59 3.48 -2.91
CA LEU A 53 16.76 2.14 -3.44
C LEU A 53 16.22 1.08 -2.45
N ALA A 54 16.51 1.20 -1.16
CA ALA A 54 16.04 0.27 -0.14
C ALA A 54 14.50 0.27 -0.05
N ILE A 55 13.88 1.45 -0.01
CA ILE A 55 12.42 1.58 -0.04
C ILE A 55 11.85 1.04 -1.37
N GLY A 56 12.51 1.29 -2.50
CA GLY A 56 12.11 0.73 -3.80
C GLY A 56 12.12 -0.80 -3.79
N ILE A 57 13.20 -1.42 -3.32
CA ILE A 57 13.31 -2.88 -3.15
C ILE A 57 12.22 -3.41 -2.20
N GLN A 58 11.93 -2.68 -1.12
CA GLN A 58 10.83 -3.01 -0.20
C GLN A 58 9.49 -3.12 -0.92
N MET A 59 9.19 -2.16 -1.83
CA MET A 59 7.94 -2.17 -2.59
C MET A 59 7.87 -3.36 -3.56
N LEU A 60 8.96 -3.64 -4.28
CA LEU A 60 9.02 -4.83 -5.14
C LEU A 60 8.90 -6.12 -4.33
N GLY A 61 9.60 -6.20 -3.19
CA GLY A 61 9.51 -7.32 -2.27
C GLY A 61 8.07 -7.57 -1.81
N TRP A 62 7.34 -6.51 -1.44
CA TRP A 62 5.92 -6.59 -1.10
C TRP A 62 5.07 -7.12 -2.26
N GLY A 63 5.23 -6.56 -3.46
CA GLY A 63 4.45 -6.98 -4.64
C GLY A 63 4.69 -8.43 -5.04
N LEU A 64 5.95 -8.87 -5.03
CA LEU A 64 6.35 -10.21 -5.46
C LEU A 64 6.05 -11.29 -4.42
N SER A 65 6.18 -10.99 -3.13
CA SER A 65 5.96 -11.97 -2.06
C SER A 65 4.48 -12.17 -1.73
N GLY A 66 3.61 -11.19 -2.01
CA GLY A 66 2.17 -11.30 -1.76
C GLY A 66 1.53 -12.58 -2.34
N PRO A 67 1.66 -12.86 -3.64
CA PRO A 67 1.15 -14.11 -4.23
C PRO A 67 1.73 -15.37 -3.57
N ILE A 68 3.01 -15.36 -3.17
CA ILE A 68 3.67 -16.49 -2.49
C ILE A 68 3.00 -16.75 -1.15
N PHE A 69 2.81 -15.70 -0.33
CA PHE A 69 2.11 -15.80 0.94
C PHE A 69 0.63 -16.19 0.76
N GLY A 70 0.01 -15.80 -0.34
CA GLY A 70 -1.34 -16.27 -0.70
C GLY A 70 -1.39 -17.79 -0.85
N VAL A 71 -0.49 -18.36 -1.65
CA VAL A 71 -0.37 -19.83 -1.83
C VAL A 71 -0.05 -20.52 -0.50
N LEU A 72 0.85 -19.95 0.31
CA LEU A 72 1.16 -20.49 1.64
C LEU A 72 -0.07 -20.46 2.56
N ALA A 73 -0.86 -19.38 2.53
CA ALA A 73 -2.07 -19.26 3.32
C ALA A 73 -3.14 -20.29 2.92
N ASP A 74 -3.28 -20.57 1.63
CA ASP A 74 -4.22 -21.58 1.12
C ASP A 74 -3.77 -23.01 1.44
N LYS A 75 -2.45 -23.29 1.39
CA LYS A 75 -1.90 -24.62 1.61
C LYS A 75 -1.72 -24.96 3.10
N TYR A 76 -1.22 -24.01 3.89
CA TYR A 76 -0.80 -24.26 5.28
C TYR A 76 -1.65 -23.53 6.32
N GLY A 77 -2.59 -22.68 5.88
CA GLY A 77 -3.47 -21.87 6.71
C GLY A 77 -2.96 -20.44 6.90
N GLY A 78 -3.90 -19.50 6.99
CA GLY A 78 -3.62 -18.07 7.02
C GLY A 78 -2.72 -17.63 8.16
N HIS A 79 -2.93 -18.16 9.37
CA HIS A 79 -2.14 -17.82 10.54
C HIS A 79 -0.64 -18.14 10.34
N LYS A 80 -0.30 -19.32 9.80
CA LYS A 80 1.10 -19.70 9.57
C LYS A 80 1.77 -18.82 8.53
N SER A 81 1.05 -18.47 7.46
CA SER A 81 1.52 -17.57 6.43
C SER A 81 1.82 -16.19 6.99
N ILE A 82 0.91 -15.61 7.78
CA ILE A 82 1.08 -14.28 8.38
C ILE A 82 2.19 -14.28 9.43
N ILE A 83 2.30 -15.32 10.27
CA ILE A 83 3.39 -15.46 11.25
C ILE A 83 4.74 -15.48 10.55
N LEU A 84 4.90 -16.30 9.50
CA LEU A 84 6.14 -16.34 8.72
C LEU A 84 6.50 -14.96 8.14
N ALA A 85 5.51 -14.23 7.63
CA ALA A 85 5.71 -12.90 7.11
C ALA A 85 6.12 -11.89 8.21
N PHE A 86 5.53 -11.95 9.40
CA PHE A 86 5.96 -11.14 10.54
C PHE A 86 7.39 -11.47 10.97
N LEU A 87 7.80 -12.73 10.92
CA LEU A 87 9.19 -13.11 11.26
C LEU A 87 10.18 -12.46 10.29
N PHE A 88 9.91 -12.41 8.98
CA PHE A 88 10.73 -11.67 8.03
C PHE A 88 10.74 -10.17 8.34
N TYR A 89 9.59 -9.60 8.68
CA TYR A 89 9.47 -8.18 9.01
C TYR A 89 10.28 -7.83 10.26
N ILE A 90 10.10 -8.58 11.36
CA ILE A 90 10.82 -8.39 12.61
C ILE A 90 12.32 -8.58 12.41
N LEU A 91 12.73 -9.58 11.63
CA LEU A 91 14.13 -9.82 11.30
C LEU A 91 14.75 -8.64 10.54
N GLY A 92 14.00 -8.05 9.60
CA GLY A 92 14.43 -6.85 8.88
C GLY A 92 14.62 -5.65 9.81
N VAL A 93 13.68 -5.39 10.72
CA VAL A 93 13.80 -4.32 11.71
C VAL A 93 14.93 -4.61 12.72
N TYR A 94 15.12 -5.88 13.10
CA TYR A 94 16.22 -6.31 13.98
C TYR A 94 17.58 -6.04 13.34
N PHE A 95 17.77 -6.34 12.06
CA PHE A 95 19.03 -6.06 11.37
C PHE A 95 19.27 -4.56 11.18
N LEU A 96 18.23 -3.74 11.05
CA LEU A 96 18.37 -2.28 11.10
C LEU A 96 18.77 -1.80 12.49
N TYR A 97 18.27 -2.45 13.54
CA TYR A 97 18.59 -2.11 14.94
C TYR A 97 20.02 -2.51 15.33
N ALA A 98 20.46 -3.73 14.98
CA ALA A 98 21.69 -4.35 15.52
C ALA A 98 22.78 -4.58 14.47
N GLY A 99 22.49 -4.36 13.18
CA GLY A 99 23.43 -4.66 12.09
C GLY A 99 24.38 -3.52 11.77
N PRO A 100 25.34 -3.76 10.85
CA PRO A 100 26.30 -2.74 10.40
C PRO A 100 25.65 -1.58 9.61
N ASN A 101 24.41 -1.73 9.18
CA ASN A 101 23.56 -0.73 8.50
C ASN A 101 24.20 0.04 7.33
N THR A 102 25.12 -0.59 6.60
CA THR A 102 25.80 0.00 5.46
C THR A 102 25.71 -0.89 4.22
N GLY A 103 25.75 -0.27 3.04
CA GLY A 103 25.78 -0.98 1.76
C GLY A 103 24.69 -2.03 1.61
N ILE A 104 25.08 -3.27 1.27
CA ILE A 104 24.15 -4.37 1.00
C ILE A 104 23.32 -4.80 2.23
N TYR A 105 23.86 -4.66 3.43
CA TYR A 105 23.13 -5.02 4.65
C TYR A 105 21.91 -4.14 4.86
N PHE A 106 22.04 -2.83 4.60
CA PHE A 106 20.92 -1.90 4.66
C PHE A 106 19.84 -2.25 3.64
N GLN A 107 20.25 -2.59 2.39
CA GLN A 107 19.33 -3.01 1.33
C GLN A 107 18.59 -4.31 1.69
N ILE A 108 19.29 -5.29 2.27
CA ILE A 108 18.67 -6.54 2.71
C ILE A 108 17.69 -6.29 3.86
N SER A 109 18.07 -5.50 4.85
CA SER A 109 17.27 -5.25 6.05
C SER A 109 16.00 -4.46 5.72
N LEU A 110 16.15 -3.22 5.25
CA LEU A 110 15.04 -2.32 4.95
C LEU A 110 14.29 -2.72 3.68
N GLY A 111 15.03 -3.15 2.65
CA GLY A 111 14.45 -3.48 1.35
C GLY A 111 13.85 -4.88 1.33
N VAL A 112 14.70 -5.91 1.39
CA VAL A 112 14.27 -7.29 1.10
C VAL A 112 13.41 -7.87 2.22
N LEU A 113 13.92 -7.88 3.46
CA LEU A 113 13.26 -8.58 4.56
C LEU A 113 11.93 -7.91 4.97
N ILE A 114 11.94 -6.59 5.11
CA ILE A 114 10.70 -5.85 5.43
C ILE A 114 9.73 -5.92 4.26
N GLY A 115 10.22 -5.85 3.01
CA GLY A 115 9.38 -6.00 1.81
C GLY A 115 8.68 -7.35 1.75
N ILE A 116 9.41 -8.45 1.98
CA ILE A 116 8.85 -9.79 2.07
C ILE A 116 7.80 -9.86 3.20
N GLY A 117 8.13 -9.32 4.37
CA GLY A 117 7.21 -9.26 5.51
C GLY A 117 5.90 -8.56 5.21
N CYS A 118 5.97 -7.41 4.51
CA CYS A 118 4.78 -6.66 4.08
C CYS A 118 3.87 -7.48 3.15
N GLY A 119 4.43 -8.35 2.30
CA GLY A 119 3.66 -9.17 1.36
C GLY A 119 2.64 -10.09 2.02
N GLY A 120 2.95 -10.61 3.21
CA GLY A 120 2.05 -11.48 3.95
C GLY A 120 1.26 -10.80 5.08
N THR A 121 1.75 -9.66 5.60
CA THR A 121 1.13 -8.98 6.75
C THR A 121 0.27 -7.78 6.38
N ALA A 122 0.50 -7.18 5.20
CA ALA A 122 -0.27 -6.04 4.74
C ALA A 122 -1.72 -6.42 4.35
N ILE A 123 -2.35 -5.68 3.48
CA ILE A 123 -3.81 -5.75 3.25
C ILE A 123 -4.26 -7.09 2.65
N SER A 124 -3.53 -7.61 1.64
CA SER A 124 -4.05 -8.64 0.72
C SER A 124 -4.39 -9.97 1.41
N ILE A 125 -3.49 -10.51 2.21
CA ILE A 125 -3.67 -11.82 2.84
C ILE A 125 -4.68 -11.77 3.99
N PRO A 126 -4.57 -10.86 4.99
CA PRO A 126 -5.56 -10.76 6.04
C PRO A 126 -6.97 -10.48 5.52
N MET A 127 -7.11 -9.59 4.52
CA MET A 127 -8.38 -9.26 3.89
C MET A 127 -8.99 -10.45 3.15
N SER A 128 -8.19 -11.23 2.43
CA SER A 128 -8.64 -12.45 1.74
C SER A 128 -9.18 -13.48 2.74
N ILE A 129 -8.49 -13.69 3.87
CA ILE A 129 -8.91 -14.62 4.91
C ILE A 129 -10.24 -14.16 5.52
N VAL A 130 -10.36 -12.87 5.87
CA VAL A 130 -11.62 -12.30 6.37
C VAL A 130 -12.76 -12.50 5.37
N GLY A 131 -12.51 -12.24 4.08
CA GLY A 131 -13.50 -12.44 3.03
C GLY A 131 -14.05 -13.86 2.92
N LYS A 132 -13.29 -14.88 3.32
CA LYS A 132 -13.71 -16.29 3.34
C LYS A 132 -14.62 -16.63 4.53
N HIS A 133 -14.63 -15.82 5.60
CA HIS A 133 -15.45 -16.05 6.79
C HIS A 133 -16.84 -15.41 6.72
N PHE A 134 -17.05 -14.42 5.86
CA PHE A 134 -18.29 -13.67 5.81
C PHE A 134 -19.13 -14.01 4.57
N PRO A 135 -20.47 -14.11 4.69
CA PRO A 135 -21.38 -14.32 3.56
C PRO A 135 -21.31 -13.11 2.61
N LEU A 136 -21.69 -13.32 1.36
CA LEU A 136 -21.63 -12.30 0.30
C LEU A 136 -22.27 -10.96 0.71
N SER A 137 -23.36 -11.00 1.49
CA SER A 137 -24.05 -9.80 1.98
C SER A 137 -23.19 -8.89 2.85
N ASN A 138 -22.28 -9.44 3.66
CA ASN A 138 -21.49 -8.69 4.65
C ASN A 138 -19.98 -8.73 4.35
N ARG A 139 -19.56 -9.51 3.34
CA ARG A 139 -18.14 -9.71 2.97
C ARG A 139 -17.44 -8.40 2.68
N THR A 140 -18.04 -7.56 1.84
CA THR A 140 -17.46 -6.28 1.45
C THR A 140 -17.25 -5.36 2.64
N ILE A 141 -18.22 -5.30 3.57
CA ILE A 141 -18.11 -4.47 4.79
C ILE A 141 -16.94 -4.98 5.65
N ALA A 142 -16.86 -6.30 5.90
CA ALA A 142 -15.80 -6.88 6.71
C ALA A 142 -14.40 -6.62 6.09
N MET A 143 -14.26 -6.77 4.78
CA MET A 143 -13.01 -6.47 4.07
C MET A 143 -12.65 -4.98 4.13
N SER A 144 -13.64 -4.09 4.01
CA SER A 144 -13.45 -2.64 4.13
C SER A 144 -12.99 -2.22 5.53
N MET A 145 -13.46 -2.90 6.59
CA MET A 145 -12.99 -2.65 7.96
C MET A 145 -11.50 -2.93 8.11
N VAL A 146 -10.98 -4.00 7.51
CA VAL A 146 -9.53 -4.31 7.53
C VAL A 146 -8.72 -3.17 6.91
N THR A 147 -9.17 -2.65 5.77
CA THR A 147 -8.50 -1.54 5.08
C THR A 147 -8.59 -0.23 5.87
N ALA A 148 -9.76 0.08 6.43
CA ALA A 148 -9.99 1.29 7.20
C ALA A 148 -9.12 1.34 8.47
N VAL A 149 -9.03 0.22 9.20
CA VAL A 149 -8.18 0.13 10.40
C VAL A 149 -6.71 0.21 10.03
N GLY A 150 -6.29 -0.36 8.89
CA GLY A 150 -4.94 -0.16 8.36
C GLY A 150 -4.63 1.32 8.08
N SER A 151 -5.57 2.05 7.49
CA SER A 151 -5.42 3.50 7.25
C SER A 151 -5.39 4.32 8.55
N PHE A 152 -6.08 3.85 9.59
CA PHE A 152 -5.97 4.46 10.92
C PHE A 152 -4.56 4.30 11.52
N GLY A 153 -3.88 3.17 11.22
CA GLY A 153 -2.47 3.00 11.50
C GLY A 153 -1.59 4.06 10.83
N TYR A 154 -1.87 4.38 9.56
CA TYR A 154 -1.18 5.47 8.85
C TYR A 154 -1.39 6.84 9.50
N PHE A 155 -2.54 7.09 10.12
CA PHE A 155 -2.81 8.34 10.83
C PHE A 155 -2.00 8.45 12.14
N LEU A 156 -1.98 7.40 12.95
CA LEU A 156 -1.35 7.45 14.28
C LEU A 156 0.17 7.31 14.25
N SER A 157 0.70 6.48 13.34
CA SER A 157 2.11 6.10 13.38
C SER A 157 3.09 7.24 13.16
N PRO A 158 2.86 8.25 12.28
CA PRO A 158 3.81 9.36 12.15
C PRO A 158 3.91 10.21 13.41
N LEU A 159 2.79 10.42 14.12
CA LEU A 159 2.78 11.19 15.37
C LEU A 159 3.59 10.49 16.46
N PHE A 160 3.35 9.18 16.63
CA PHE A 160 4.13 8.36 17.57
C PHE A 160 5.61 8.34 17.18
N THR A 161 5.90 8.13 15.90
CA THR A 161 7.28 8.05 15.41
C THR A 161 8.03 9.35 15.61
N ASN A 162 7.41 10.49 15.30
CA ASN A 162 8.03 11.80 15.55
C ASN A 162 8.37 12.00 17.02
N TYR A 163 7.40 11.73 17.91
CA TYR A 163 7.64 11.81 19.35
C TYR A 163 8.78 10.88 19.80
N SER A 164 8.79 9.63 19.32
CA SER A 164 9.79 8.64 19.69
C SER A 164 11.19 8.98 19.15
N LEU A 165 11.31 9.45 17.91
CA LEU A 165 12.57 9.87 17.31
C LEU A 165 13.19 11.03 18.11
N GLN A 166 12.39 12.05 18.45
CA GLN A 166 12.87 13.21 19.20
C GLN A 166 13.24 12.89 20.65
N SER A 167 12.49 11.99 21.30
CA SER A 167 12.69 11.70 22.74
C SER A 167 13.70 10.59 23.00
N ASN A 168 13.80 9.59 22.12
CA ASN A 168 14.55 8.35 22.36
C ASN A 168 15.56 8.02 21.25
N GLY A 169 15.56 8.76 20.14
CA GLY A 169 16.37 8.50 18.97
C GLY A 169 15.89 7.32 18.12
N TRP A 170 16.47 7.18 16.94
CA TRP A 170 16.04 6.20 15.94
C TRP A 170 16.29 4.74 16.35
N VAL A 171 17.38 4.46 17.06
CA VAL A 171 17.72 3.09 17.51
C VAL A 171 16.63 2.54 18.45
N ASN A 172 16.28 3.34 19.49
CA ASN A 172 15.23 2.93 20.43
C ASN A 172 13.84 2.89 19.76
N THR A 173 13.59 3.74 18.78
CA THR A 173 12.34 3.72 18.01
C THR A 173 12.22 2.42 17.20
N LEU A 174 13.30 1.91 16.60
CA LEU A 174 13.33 0.60 15.96
C LEU A 174 13.10 -0.54 16.96
N PHE A 175 13.65 -0.44 18.17
CA PHE A 175 13.39 -1.41 19.24
C PHE A 175 11.90 -1.45 19.62
N TYR A 176 11.24 -0.30 19.75
CA TYR A 176 9.80 -0.25 19.99
C TYR A 176 9.00 -0.84 18.83
N PHE A 177 9.43 -0.65 17.60
CA PHE A 177 8.81 -1.28 16.44
C PHE A 177 8.95 -2.80 16.46
N MET A 178 10.09 -3.35 16.88
CA MET A 178 10.25 -4.80 17.05
C MET A 178 9.27 -5.36 18.10
N ILE A 179 9.13 -4.69 19.25
CA ILE A 179 8.16 -5.09 20.27
C ILE A 179 6.74 -5.04 19.70
N PHE A 180 6.38 -3.92 19.05
CA PHE A 180 5.08 -3.74 18.43
C PHE A 180 4.75 -4.83 17.42
N LEU A 181 5.66 -5.12 16.47
CA LEU A 181 5.48 -6.19 15.49
C LEU A 181 5.46 -7.59 16.15
N SER A 182 6.21 -7.81 17.23
CA SER A 182 6.20 -9.07 17.97
C SER A 182 4.85 -9.34 18.64
N ILE A 183 4.19 -8.30 19.15
CA ILE A 183 2.80 -8.40 19.63
C ILE A 183 1.88 -8.81 18.46
N GLY A 184 2.18 -8.38 17.24
CA GLY A 184 1.45 -8.77 16.03
C GLY A 184 1.42 -10.29 15.79
N LEU A 185 2.44 -11.03 16.22
CA LEU A 185 2.47 -12.51 16.13
C LEU A 185 1.34 -13.16 16.94
N ILE A 186 0.96 -12.57 18.08
CA ILE A 186 -0.14 -13.05 18.91
C ILE A 186 -1.46 -12.93 18.14
N PHE A 187 -1.70 -11.78 17.51
CA PHE A 187 -2.91 -11.57 16.71
C PHE A 187 -2.89 -12.43 15.44
N ALA A 188 -1.74 -12.57 14.78
CA ALA A 188 -1.56 -13.42 13.60
C ALA A 188 -1.97 -14.86 13.84
N TYR A 189 -1.72 -15.40 15.04
CA TYR A 189 -2.11 -16.76 15.43
C TYR A 189 -3.63 -16.98 15.36
N PHE A 190 -4.43 -15.95 15.60
CA PHE A 190 -5.89 -16.03 15.57
C PHE A 190 -6.50 -15.75 14.19
N VAL A 191 -5.71 -15.33 13.19
CA VAL A 191 -6.18 -15.13 11.82
C VAL A 191 -6.21 -16.46 11.07
N ARG A 192 -7.21 -17.27 11.35
CA ARG A 192 -7.34 -18.63 10.80
C ARG A 192 -8.19 -18.65 9.53
N SER A 193 -7.72 -19.33 8.49
CA SER A 193 -8.54 -19.62 7.31
C SER A 193 -9.65 -20.62 7.66
N PRO A 194 -10.89 -20.45 7.15
CA PRO A 194 -11.90 -21.48 7.27
C PRO A 194 -11.44 -22.74 6.53
N GLN A 195 -11.84 -23.93 7.00
CA GLN A 195 -11.70 -25.16 6.23
C GLN A 195 -12.68 -25.05 5.05
N LEU A 196 -12.15 -24.81 3.86
CA LEU A 196 -12.95 -24.85 2.64
C LEU A 196 -13.06 -26.31 2.21
N ASP A 197 -14.28 -26.82 2.13
CA ASP A 197 -14.55 -28.04 1.39
C ASP A 197 -14.10 -27.83 -0.06
N LYS A 198 -13.24 -28.72 -0.55
CA LYS A 198 -12.65 -28.65 -1.91
C LYS A 198 -13.64 -28.95 -3.04
N THR A 199 -14.94 -28.88 -2.77
CA THR A 199 -15.99 -29.16 -3.72
C THR A 199 -16.62 -27.85 -4.18
N ASN A 200 -16.35 -27.43 -5.40
CA ASN A 200 -17.14 -26.65 -6.35
C ASN A 200 -16.38 -25.58 -7.15
N ASP A 201 -15.24 -25.93 -7.76
CA ASP A 201 -14.67 -25.12 -8.85
C ASP A 201 -14.57 -25.90 -10.18
N ALA A 202 -15.57 -26.74 -10.45
CA ALA A 202 -15.72 -27.39 -11.74
C ALA A 202 -16.85 -26.69 -12.50
N HIS A 203 -16.51 -25.72 -13.35
CA HIS A 203 -17.16 -25.39 -14.63
C HIS A 203 -16.74 -24.01 -15.11
N ASN A 204 -15.58 -23.97 -15.77
CA ASN A 204 -15.33 -22.97 -16.83
C ASN A 204 -13.99 -23.28 -17.54
N ASP A 205 -14.03 -23.48 -18.83
CA ASP A 205 -12.94 -23.99 -19.68
C ASP A 205 -11.75 -23.02 -19.89
N GLN A 206 -11.76 -21.80 -19.30
CA GLN A 206 -10.65 -20.85 -19.46
C GLN A 206 -9.58 -21.06 -18.40
N GLY A 207 -8.34 -21.29 -18.84
CA GLY A 207 -7.17 -21.32 -17.95
C GLY A 207 -6.72 -19.93 -17.49
N SER A 208 -5.98 -19.86 -16.38
CA SER A 208 -5.42 -18.59 -15.85
C SER A 208 -4.50 -17.88 -16.85
N LEU A 209 -3.71 -18.64 -17.62
CA LEU A 209 -2.83 -18.09 -18.67
C LEU A 209 -3.62 -17.47 -19.82
N ASP A 210 -4.77 -18.06 -20.19
CA ASP A 210 -5.60 -17.51 -21.24
C ASP A 210 -6.31 -16.23 -20.80
N ALA A 211 -6.73 -16.16 -19.51
CA ALA A 211 -7.25 -14.95 -18.91
C ALA A 211 -6.21 -13.81 -18.92
N LEU A 212 -4.94 -14.12 -18.66
CA LEU A 212 -3.83 -13.16 -18.76
C LEU A 212 -3.63 -12.67 -20.19
N LYS A 213 -3.57 -13.58 -21.17
CA LYS A 213 -3.41 -13.22 -22.58
C LYS A 213 -4.58 -12.35 -23.06
N GLU A 214 -5.82 -12.70 -22.68
CA GLU A 214 -7.01 -11.92 -22.98
C GLU A 214 -6.92 -10.50 -22.40
N ALA A 215 -6.51 -10.39 -21.13
CA ALA A 215 -6.37 -9.10 -20.47
C ALA A 215 -5.31 -8.20 -21.14
N PHE A 216 -4.12 -8.72 -21.43
CA PHE A 216 -3.07 -7.92 -22.08
C PHE A 216 -3.36 -7.57 -23.55
N ARG A 217 -4.25 -8.27 -24.21
CA ARG A 217 -4.78 -7.88 -25.54
C ARG A 217 -5.82 -6.76 -25.43
N ASN A 218 -6.40 -6.54 -24.27
CA ASN A 218 -7.39 -5.48 -24.08
C ASN A 218 -6.69 -4.14 -23.78
N LYS A 219 -6.85 -3.19 -24.68
CA LYS A 219 -6.24 -1.86 -24.57
C LYS A 219 -6.62 -1.12 -23.27
N SER A 220 -7.88 -1.28 -22.81
CA SER A 220 -8.34 -0.66 -21.57
C SER A 220 -7.60 -1.19 -20.34
N TYR A 221 -7.28 -2.48 -20.33
CA TYR A 221 -6.50 -3.07 -19.25
C TYR A 221 -5.06 -2.58 -19.25
N VAL A 222 -4.41 -2.50 -20.40
CA VAL A 222 -3.02 -2.00 -20.51
C VAL A 222 -2.93 -0.54 -20.07
N LEU A 223 -3.89 0.30 -20.47
CA LEU A 223 -3.97 1.70 -20.02
C LEU A 223 -4.17 1.78 -18.50
N LEU A 224 -5.02 0.94 -17.94
CA LEU A 224 -5.26 0.87 -16.49
C LEU A 224 -4.00 0.47 -15.71
N VAL A 225 -3.28 -0.56 -16.18
CA VAL A 225 -1.99 -1.01 -15.62
C VAL A 225 -0.97 0.12 -15.65
N SER A 226 -0.84 0.81 -16.79
CA SER A 226 0.08 1.94 -16.95
C SER A 226 -0.27 3.14 -16.05
N GLY A 227 -1.57 3.43 -15.88
CA GLY A 227 -2.00 4.48 -14.98
C GLY A 227 -1.79 4.15 -13.51
N PHE A 228 -1.97 2.89 -13.12
CA PHE A 228 -1.79 2.48 -11.72
C PHE A 228 -0.30 2.43 -11.32
N PHE A 229 0.63 2.29 -12.27
CA PHE A 229 2.05 2.54 -12.08
C PHE A 229 2.29 3.95 -11.48
N VAL A 230 1.63 4.97 -12.03
CA VAL A 230 1.77 6.36 -11.57
C VAL A 230 1.25 6.52 -10.14
N CYS A 231 0.21 5.78 -9.76
CA CYS A 231 -0.26 5.77 -8.37
C CYS A 231 0.87 5.36 -7.41
N GLY A 232 1.53 4.25 -7.70
CA GLY A 232 2.67 3.77 -6.91
C GLY A 232 3.81 4.77 -6.83
N PHE A 233 4.18 5.36 -7.97
CA PHE A 233 5.21 6.39 -8.04
C PHE A 233 4.93 7.54 -7.07
N HIS A 234 3.73 8.12 -7.13
CA HIS A 234 3.34 9.25 -6.29
C HIS A 234 3.33 8.92 -4.80
N ILE A 235 2.70 7.79 -4.45
CA ILE A 235 2.56 7.38 -3.05
C ILE A 235 3.93 7.19 -2.42
N THR A 236 4.84 6.52 -3.12
CA THR A 236 6.12 6.20 -2.52
C THR A 236 7.09 7.38 -2.56
N LEU A 237 7.06 8.22 -3.61
CA LEU A 237 7.80 9.48 -3.61
C LEU A 237 7.43 10.35 -2.40
N VAL A 238 6.12 10.56 -2.18
CA VAL A 238 5.62 11.39 -1.06
C VAL A 238 5.95 10.75 0.28
N GLY A 239 5.62 9.47 0.48
CA GLY A 239 5.84 8.78 1.75
C GLY A 239 7.31 8.66 2.16
N THR A 240 8.23 8.63 1.18
CA THR A 240 9.66 8.47 1.41
C THR A 240 10.38 9.80 1.59
N HIS A 241 10.09 10.79 0.75
CA HIS A 241 10.93 11.98 0.62
C HIS A 241 10.31 13.26 1.22
N VAL A 242 9.02 13.27 1.55
CA VAL A 242 8.39 14.46 2.17
C VAL A 242 9.06 14.86 3.48
N PRO A 243 9.45 13.96 4.40
CA PRO A 243 10.10 14.39 5.64
C PRO A 243 11.39 15.20 5.37
N LYS A 244 12.27 14.70 4.53
CA LYS A 244 13.50 15.41 4.15
C LYS A 244 13.21 16.70 3.37
N TYR A 245 12.25 16.66 2.43
CA TYR A 245 11.86 17.84 1.65
C TYR A 245 11.33 18.99 2.52
N VAL A 246 10.56 18.67 3.55
CA VAL A 246 10.04 19.63 4.53
C VAL A 246 11.16 20.23 5.35
N ALA A 247 12.10 19.41 5.83
CA ALA A 247 13.30 19.85 6.57
C ALA A 247 14.18 20.76 5.72
N ASP A 248 14.43 20.42 4.44
CA ASP A 248 15.22 21.26 3.51
C ASP A 248 14.59 22.62 3.24
N ARG A 249 13.28 22.74 3.46
CA ARG A 249 12.55 24.03 3.36
C ARG A 249 12.47 24.80 4.68
N GLY A 250 13.20 24.33 5.73
CA GLY A 250 13.28 24.98 7.02
C GLY A 250 12.05 24.81 7.91
N LEU A 251 11.21 23.80 7.62
CA LEU A 251 10.08 23.45 8.46
C LEU A 251 10.48 22.30 9.41
N ASP A 252 9.77 22.21 10.54
CA ASP A 252 10.05 21.26 11.60
C ASP A 252 9.57 19.82 11.28
N ASP A 253 10.11 18.84 12.01
CA ASP A 253 9.75 17.41 11.85
C ASP A 253 8.28 17.15 12.18
N TRP A 254 7.69 17.96 13.07
CA TRP A 254 6.27 17.90 13.37
C TRP A 254 5.41 18.19 12.14
N THR A 255 5.81 19.13 11.31
CA THR A 255 5.12 19.44 10.05
C THR A 255 5.15 18.23 9.12
N ALA A 256 6.29 17.53 9.02
CA ALA A 256 6.40 16.29 8.21
C ALA A 256 5.51 15.17 8.77
N ALA A 257 5.51 14.97 10.08
CA ALA A 257 4.64 14.00 10.74
C ALA A 257 3.16 14.31 10.53
N MET A 258 2.76 15.57 10.60
CA MET A 258 1.39 16.02 10.34
C MET A 258 0.96 15.77 8.90
N ILE A 259 1.82 16.03 7.90
CA ILE A 259 1.51 15.68 6.50
C ILE A 259 1.19 14.19 6.37
N LEU A 260 2.08 13.32 6.86
CA LEU A 260 1.90 11.88 6.76
C LEU A 260 0.67 11.38 7.54
N SER A 261 0.40 11.95 8.70
CA SER A 261 -0.79 11.64 9.50
C SER A 261 -2.07 12.05 8.79
N LEU A 262 -2.13 13.26 8.25
CA LEU A 262 -3.29 13.74 7.52
C LEU A 262 -3.53 12.94 6.24
N ILE A 263 -2.45 12.49 5.57
CA ILE A 263 -2.57 11.53 4.47
C ILE A 263 -3.31 10.28 4.94
N GLY A 264 -2.95 9.70 6.07
CA GLY A 264 -3.64 8.54 6.62
C GLY A 264 -5.11 8.79 6.94
N PHE A 265 -5.40 9.91 7.59
CA PHE A 265 -6.77 10.28 7.98
C PHE A 265 -7.68 10.53 6.77
N PHE A 266 -7.26 11.42 5.88
CA PHE A 266 -8.06 11.78 4.70
C PHE A 266 -8.15 10.65 3.67
N ASN A 267 -7.20 9.70 3.67
CA ASN A 267 -7.29 8.49 2.87
C ASN A 267 -8.52 7.65 3.19
N ILE A 268 -8.93 7.57 4.46
CA ILE A 268 -10.15 6.86 4.85
C ILE A 268 -11.36 7.50 4.16
N ILE A 269 -11.49 8.81 4.26
CA ILE A 269 -12.62 9.56 3.69
C ILE A 269 -12.61 9.46 2.16
N GLY A 270 -11.46 9.70 1.54
CA GLY A 270 -11.31 9.70 0.08
C GLY A 270 -11.59 8.35 -0.56
N SER A 271 -11.07 7.26 0.03
CA SER A 271 -11.28 5.91 -0.49
C SER A 271 -12.74 5.45 -0.37
N LEU A 272 -13.42 5.78 0.74
CA LEU A 272 -14.85 5.50 0.91
C LEU A 272 -15.70 6.28 -0.10
N LEU A 273 -15.42 7.58 -0.27
CA LEU A 273 -16.13 8.41 -1.24
C LEU A 273 -15.90 7.92 -2.68
N SER A 274 -14.66 7.60 -3.05
CA SER A 274 -14.32 7.04 -4.36
C SER A 274 -15.05 5.71 -4.61
N GLY A 275 -15.11 4.83 -3.61
CA GLY A 275 -15.89 3.59 -3.68
C GLY A 275 -17.37 3.85 -3.95
N TYR A 276 -17.97 4.77 -3.22
CA TYR A 276 -19.37 5.19 -3.42
C TYR A 276 -19.61 5.79 -4.81
N LEU A 277 -18.77 6.75 -5.22
CA LEU A 277 -18.88 7.39 -6.54
C LEU A 277 -18.70 6.40 -7.68
N SER A 278 -17.86 5.37 -7.51
CA SER A 278 -17.64 4.31 -8.50
C SER A 278 -18.90 3.47 -8.79
N THR A 279 -19.93 3.54 -7.93
CA THR A 279 -21.24 2.92 -8.17
C THR A 279 -22.20 3.82 -8.94
N LYS A 280 -21.93 5.13 -9.01
CA LYS A 280 -22.82 6.16 -9.58
C LYS A 280 -22.28 6.79 -10.84
N MET A 281 -20.96 6.79 -11.03
CA MET A 281 -20.27 7.51 -12.11
C MET A 281 -19.31 6.57 -12.84
N SER A 282 -18.87 6.99 -14.03
CA SER A 282 -17.81 6.30 -14.77
C SER A 282 -16.51 6.29 -13.97
N LYS A 283 -15.97 5.10 -13.73
CA LYS A 283 -14.76 4.88 -12.93
C LYS A 283 -13.52 5.49 -13.57
N LYS A 284 -13.44 5.50 -14.92
CA LYS A 284 -12.34 6.14 -15.66
C LYS A 284 -12.30 7.66 -15.42
N ILE A 285 -13.46 8.32 -15.33
CA ILE A 285 -13.53 9.75 -15.02
C ILE A 285 -13.06 10.01 -13.60
N ILE A 286 -13.47 9.17 -12.64
CA ILE A 286 -13.01 9.26 -11.26
C ILE A 286 -11.49 9.13 -11.21
N LEU A 287 -10.90 8.12 -11.88
CA LEU A 287 -9.45 7.92 -11.92
C LEU A 287 -8.73 9.12 -12.56
N SER A 288 -9.20 9.56 -13.73
CA SER A 288 -8.64 10.73 -14.41
C SER A 288 -8.65 11.97 -13.51
N SER A 289 -9.78 12.25 -12.86
CA SER A 289 -9.92 13.39 -11.93
C SER A 289 -8.97 13.28 -10.73
N ILE A 290 -8.83 12.09 -10.13
CA ILE A 290 -7.92 11.87 -9.01
C ILE A 290 -6.48 12.18 -9.42
N TYR A 291 -6.02 11.72 -10.60
CA TYR A 291 -4.65 11.99 -11.04
C TYR A 291 -4.42 13.46 -11.36
N PHE A 292 -5.33 14.14 -12.05
CA PHE A 292 -5.20 15.58 -12.27
C PHE A 292 -5.18 16.36 -10.96
N LEU A 293 -6.07 16.04 -10.01
CA LEU A 293 -6.10 16.71 -8.70
C LEU A 293 -4.84 16.44 -7.87
N ARG A 294 -4.22 15.25 -7.98
CA ARG A 294 -2.91 15.00 -7.37
C ARG A 294 -1.84 15.92 -7.96
N GLY A 295 -1.81 16.09 -9.29
CA GLY A 295 -0.90 17.03 -9.93
C GLY A 295 -1.09 18.45 -9.42
N VAL A 296 -2.34 18.91 -9.32
CA VAL A 296 -2.68 20.23 -8.75
C VAL A 296 -2.21 20.33 -7.29
N SER A 297 -2.46 19.31 -6.45
CA SER A 297 -2.02 19.30 -5.06
C SER A 297 -0.49 19.37 -4.94
N ILE A 298 0.26 18.63 -5.79
CA ILE A 298 1.72 18.70 -5.83
C ILE A 298 2.17 20.10 -6.29
N CYS A 299 1.56 20.69 -7.33
CA CYS A 299 1.88 22.04 -7.78
C CYS A 299 1.76 23.06 -6.64
N PHE A 300 0.64 23.04 -5.91
CA PHE A 300 0.47 23.92 -4.75
C PHE A 300 1.54 23.71 -3.69
N PHE A 301 1.89 22.46 -3.39
CA PHE A 301 2.89 22.14 -2.38
C PHE A 301 4.29 22.65 -2.71
N ILE A 302 4.70 22.59 -3.99
CA ILE A 302 6.07 22.95 -4.38
C ILE A 302 6.22 24.43 -4.77
N PHE A 303 5.18 25.07 -5.31
CA PHE A 303 5.26 26.44 -5.80
C PHE A 303 4.80 27.49 -4.80
N LEU A 304 3.99 27.13 -3.80
CA LEU A 304 3.64 28.05 -2.72
C LEU A 304 4.79 28.23 -1.73
N PRO A 305 4.85 29.38 -1.04
CA PRO A 305 5.81 29.57 0.03
C PRO A 305 5.70 28.46 1.09
N PRO A 306 6.84 27.92 1.57
CA PRO A 306 6.84 26.87 2.58
C PRO A 306 6.23 27.39 3.88
N SER A 307 5.22 26.72 4.38
CA SER A 307 4.61 26.99 5.67
C SER A 307 3.94 25.73 6.20
N THR A 308 3.76 25.66 7.53
CA THR A 308 3.00 24.57 8.17
C THR A 308 1.59 24.49 7.60
N ILE A 309 0.94 25.62 7.30
CA ILE A 309 -0.43 25.66 6.75
C ILE A 309 -0.48 25.06 5.34
N SER A 310 0.41 25.50 4.42
CA SER A 310 0.46 24.93 3.06
C SER A 310 0.77 23.43 3.07
N SER A 311 1.60 22.99 4.00
CA SER A 311 1.95 21.59 4.22
C SER A 311 0.77 20.76 4.74
N ILE A 312 0.00 21.29 5.69
CA ILE A 312 -1.24 20.67 6.19
C ILE A 312 -2.28 20.54 5.07
N ILE A 313 -2.47 21.58 4.26
CA ILE A 313 -3.39 21.55 3.12
C ILE A 313 -2.96 20.49 2.11
N PHE A 314 -1.66 20.38 1.83
CA PHE A 314 -1.12 19.31 0.99
C PHE A 314 -1.40 17.92 1.57
N GLY A 315 -1.09 17.69 2.86
CA GLY A 315 -1.34 16.42 3.54
C GLY A 315 -2.81 16.00 3.47
N ALA A 316 -3.72 16.94 3.70
CA ALA A 316 -5.17 16.68 3.63
C ALA A 316 -5.65 16.41 2.18
N SER A 317 -5.30 17.27 1.22
CA SER A 317 -5.74 17.15 -0.17
C SER A 317 -5.14 15.92 -0.86
N PHE A 318 -3.85 15.68 -0.69
CA PHE A 318 -3.16 14.52 -1.26
C PHE A 318 -3.61 13.22 -0.58
N GLY A 319 -3.84 13.27 0.75
CA GLY A 319 -4.38 12.15 1.52
C GLY A 319 -5.78 11.74 1.05
N PHE A 320 -6.67 12.69 0.81
CA PHE A 320 -7.99 12.42 0.24
C PHE A 320 -7.92 11.68 -1.11
N LEU A 321 -6.88 11.92 -1.88
CA LEU A 321 -6.63 11.29 -3.17
C LEU A 321 -5.76 10.02 -3.08
N TRP A 322 -5.19 9.68 -1.90
CA TRP A 322 -4.11 8.70 -1.70
C TRP A 322 -4.40 7.32 -2.29
N LEU A 323 -5.32 6.55 -1.71
CA LEU A 323 -5.74 5.24 -2.22
C LEU A 323 -7.14 5.28 -2.85
N SER A 324 -7.66 6.47 -3.14
CA SER A 324 -8.96 6.65 -3.79
C SER A 324 -9.02 6.06 -5.20
N THR A 325 -7.88 5.74 -5.79
CA THR A 325 -7.78 5.03 -7.07
C THR A 325 -8.12 3.55 -6.96
N VAL A 326 -7.95 2.92 -5.79
CA VAL A 326 -8.06 1.46 -5.60
C VAL A 326 -9.47 0.93 -5.90
N PRO A 327 -10.58 1.51 -5.35
CA PRO A 327 -11.92 1.02 -5.62
C PRO A 327 -12.32 1.13 -7.10
N ALA A 328 -11.99 2.26 -7.74
CA ALA A 328 -12.31 2.47 -9.14
C ALA A 328 -11.50 1.53 -10.05
N THR A 329 -10.21 1.34 -9.78
CA THR A 329 -9.33 0.44 -10.54
C THR A 329 -9.79 -1.02 -10.46
N SER A 330 -10.00 -1.55 -9.25
CA SER A 330 -10.51 -2.91 -9.06
C SER A 330 -11.91 -3.08 -9.67
N GLY A 331 -12.75 -2.05 -9.58
CA GLY A 331 -14.06 -2.01 -10.19
C GLY A 331 -14.05 -2.06 -11.72
N ILE A 332 -13.08 -1.42 -12.39
CA ILE A 332 -12.89 -1.53 -13.85
C ILE A 332 -12.49 -2.96 -14.24
N VAL A 333 -11.52 -3.55 -13.54
CA VAL A 333 -11.08 -4.93 -13.79
C VAL A 333 -12.24 -5.91 -13.64
N ALA A 334 -13.00 -5.79 -12.54
CA ALA A 334 -14.18 -6.64 -12.29
C ALA A 334 -15.27 -6.46 -13.36
N HIS A 335 -15.49 -5.23 -13.84
CA HIS A 335 -16.50 -4.93 -14.83
C HIS A 335 -16.13 -5.48 -16.23
N ILE A 336 -14.86 -5.35 -16.63
CA ILE A 336 -14.38 -5.79 -17.94
C ILE A 336 -14.25 -7.33 -18.01
N PHE A 337 -13.63 -7.96 -16.99
CA PHE A 337 -13.22 -9.37 -17.03
C PHE A 337 -14.05 -10.31 -16.14
N GLY A 338 -14.98 -9.75 -15.36
CA GLY A 338 -15.74 -10.51 -14.36
C GLY A 338 -14.91 -10.77 -13.09
N THR A 339 -15.51 -11.55 -12.18
CA THR A 339 -14.93 -11.77 -10.83
C THR A 339 -14.06 -13.03 -10.73
N LYS A 340 -14.15 -13.96 -11.69
CA LYS A 340 -13.44 -15.26 -11.66
C LYS A 340 -11.93 -15.10 -11.51
N TYR A 341 -11.31 -14.26 -12.32
CA TYR A 341 -9.86 -14.01 -12.33
C TYR A 341 -9.49 -12.63 -11.76
N LEU A 342 -10.41 -11.99 -11.03
CA LEU A 342 -10.20 -10.66 -10.47
C LEU A 342 -8.91 -10.57 -9.63
N GLY A 343 -8.67 -11.56 -8.78
CA GLY A 343 -7.47 -11.59 -7.93
C GLY A 343 -6.18 -11.63 -8.74
N LEU A 344 -6.13 -12.44 -9.81
CA LEU A 344 -4.97 -12.54 -10.68
C LEU A 344 -4.75 -11.24 -11.48
N LEU A 345 -5.79 -10.74 -12.13
CA LEU A 345 -5.70 -9.57 -13.00
C LEU A 345 -5.45 -8.29 -12.20
N TYR A 346 -6.15 -8.10 -11.07
CA TYR A 346 -5.88 -6.97 -10.19
C TYR A 346 -4.51 -7.09 -9.51
N GLY A 347 -4.05 -8.30 -9.22
CA GLY A 347 -2.70 -8.55 -8.70
C GLY A 347 -1.60 -8.05 -9.63
N LEU A 348 -1.77 -8.17 -10.96
CA LEU A 348 -0.84 -7.61 -11.94
C LEU A 348 -0.92 -6.09 -12.04
N VAL A 349 -2.13 -5.53 -11.95
CA VAL A 349 -2.30 -4.08 -11.82
C VAL A 349 -1.57 -3.58 -10.57
N PHE A 350 -1.69 -4.29 -9.44
CA PHE A 350 -0.99 -3.97 -8.20
C PHE A 350 0.53 -4.14 -8.33
N LEU A 351 1.01 -5.14 -9.07
CA LEU A 351 2.44 -5.30 -9.35
C LEU A 351 3.00 -4.09 -10.13
N SER A 352 2.25 -3.57 -11.10
CA SER A 352 2.61 -2.33 -11.79
C SER A 352 2.71 -1.14 -10.84
N HIS A 353 1.79 -1.03 -9.88
CA HIS A 353 1.88 -0.04 -8.81
C HIS A 353 3.17 -0.19 -7.99
N GLN A 354 3.57 -1.41 -7.65
CA GLN A 354 4.79 -1.65 -6.88
C GLN A 354 6.05 -1.32 -7.68
N ILE A 355 6.04 -1.57 -9.00
CA ILE A 355 7.12 -1.11 -9.89
C ILE A 355 7.17 0.43 -9.94
N GLY A 356 6.01 1.09 -10.04
CA GLY A 356 5.92 2.55 -9.94
C GLY A 356 6.45 3.06 -8.60
N SER A 357 6.12 2.38 -7.52
CA SER A 357 6.59 2.67 -6.16
C SER A 357 8.12 2.57 -6.04
N PHE A 358 8.71 1.56 -6.66
CA PHE A 358 10.17 1.44 -6.75
C PHE A 358 10.79 2.69 -7.38
N PHE A 359 10.28 3.10 -8.55
CA PHE A 359 10.81 4.28 -9.24
C PHE A 359 10.54 5.57 -8.47
N GLY A 360 9.41 5.71 -7.79
CA GLY A 360 9.10 6.89 -6.97
C GLY A 360 10.08 7.09 -5.82
N ALA A 361 10.43 6.02 -5.10
CA ALA A 361 11.43 6.07 -4.05
C ALA A 361 12.85 6.28 -4.62
N TYR A 362 13.25 5.46 -5.58
CA TYR A 362 14.61 5.46 -6.12
C TYR A 362 14.97 6.77 -6.84
N LEU A 363 14.13 7.21 -7.79
CA LEU A 363 14.40 8.42 -8.55
C LEU A 363 14.32 9.68 -7.69
N GLY A 364 13.48 9.70 -6.65
CA GLY A 364 13.47 10.79 -5.67
C GLY A 364 14.82 10.99 -5.01
N GLY A 365 15.43 9.91 -4.51
CA GLY A 365 16.75 9.93 -3.92
C GLY A 365 17.86 10.26 -4.93
N LEU A 366 17.82 9.61 -6.09
CA LEU A 366 18.81 9.80 -7.17
C LEU A 366 18.86 11.26 -7.64
N PHE A 367 17.72 11.87 -7.91
CA PHE A 367 17.68 13.28 -8.34
C PHE A 367 18.18 14.21 -7.24
N TYR A 368 17.91 13.89 -5.97
CA TYR A 368 18.44 14.70 -4.88
C TYR A 368 19.98 14.63 -4.83
N ASP A 369 20.58 13.43 -4.91
CA ASP A 369 22.02 13.28 -4.84
C ASP A 369 22.75 13.92 -6.05
N ILE A 370 22.11 13.94 -7.24
CA ILE A 370 22.69 14.55 -8.45
C ILE A 370 22.54 16.08 -8.44
N TYR A 371 21.35 16.59 -8.06
CA TYR A 371 21.00 18.01 -8.25
C TYR A 371 20.89 18.81 -6.95
N GLY A 372 21.06 18.18 -5.79
CA GLY A 372 20.90 18.81 -4.46
C GLY A 372 19.45 19.24 -4.16
N SER A 373 18.46 18.70 -4.90
CA SER A 373 17.06 19.13 -4.75
C SER A 373 16.09 18.06 -5.25
N TYR A 374 14.92 17.98 -4.60
CA TYR A 374 13.80 17.14 -5.05
C TYR A 374 12.99 17.74 -6.22
N ASN A 375 13.30 18.92 -6.70
CA ASN A 375 12.48 19.60 -7.71
C ASN A 375 12.23 18.76 -8.96
N TYR A 376 13.25 18.06 -9.47
CA TYR A 376 13.09 17.20 -10.66
C TYR A 376 12.18 16.00 -10.38
N ALA A 377 12.20 15.45 -9.17
CA ALA A 377 11.28 14.39 -8.79
C ALA A 377 9.82 14.88 -8.73
N TRP A 378 9.62 16.09 -8.21
CA TRP A 378 8.28 16.72 -8.18
C TRP A 378 7.78 17.08 -9.59
N TYR A 379 8.64 17.61 -10.46
CA TYR A 379 8.26 17.91 -11.85
C TYR A 379 7.89 16.63 -12.60
N LEU A 380 8.64 15.56 -12.42
CA LEU A 380 8.30 14.25 -12.98
C LEU A 380 6.95 13.75 -12.43
N ALA A 381 6.69 13.90 -11.13
CA ALA A 381 5.42 13.52 -10.53
C ALA A 381 4.25 14.30 -11.13
N ILE A 382 4.39 15.61 -11.37
CA ILE A 382 3.37 16.42 -12.05
C ILE A 382 3.16 15.94 -13.49
N ALA A 383 4.22 15.70 -14.25
CA ALA A 383 4.12 15.19 -15.61
C ALA A 383 3.42 13.83 -15.66
N LEU A 384 3.75 12.92 -14.74
CA LEU A 384 3.10 11.63 -14.59
C LEU A 384 1.63 11.78 -14.16
N SER A 385 1.27 12.77 -13.35
CA SER A 385 -0.13 13.06 -13.01
C SER A 385 -0.95 13.38 -14.26
N VAL A 386 -0.43 14.26 -15.12
CA VAL A 386 -1.08 14.63 -16.38
C VAL A 386 -1.17 13.41 -17.30
N PHE A 387 -0.07 12.67 -17.45
CA PHE A 387 -0.05 11.44 -18.25
C PHE A 387 -1.11 10.45 -17.76
N ALA A 388 -1.15 10.13 -16.46
CA ALA A 388 -2.13 9.21 -15.92
C ALA A 388 -3.56 9.70 -16.06
N GLY A 389 -3.80 11.00 -15.83
CA GLY A 389 -5.11 11.61 -16.06
C GLY A 389 -5.59 11.40 -17.49
N LEU A 390 -4.72 11.65 -18.47
CA LEU A 390 -5.06 11.53 -19.90
C LEU A 390 -5.25 10.07 -20.33
N ILE A 391 -4.40 9.14 -19.93
CA ILE A 391 -4.49 7.75 -20.39
C ILE A 391 -5.69 6.98 -19.82
N HIS A 392 -6.32 7.46 -18.75
CA HIS A 392 -7.55 6.85 -18.25
C HIS A 392 -8.79 7.23 -19.09
N LEU A 393 -8.80 8.37 -19.78
CA LEU A 393 -9.95 8.84 -20.55
C LEU A 393 -10.39 7.88 -21.66
N PRO A 394 -9.49 7.27 -22.47
CA PRO A 394 -9.88 6.36 -23.56
C PRO A 394 -10.30 4.95 -23.06
N ILE A 395 -10.21 4.64 -21.77
CA ILE A 395 -10.63 3.36 -21.23
C ILE A 395 -12.12 3.13 -21.54
N LYS A 396 -12.44 1.97 -22.10
CA LYS A 396 -13.80 1.52 -22.34
C LYS A 396 -14.23 0.62 -21.17
N GLU A 397 -15.21 1.06 -20.42
CA GLU A 397 -15.81 0.29 -19.32
C GLU A 397 -16.90 -0.64 -19.90
N GLN A 398 -16.50 -1.61 -20.69
CA GLN A 398 -17.39 -2.58 -21.34
C GLN A 398 -16.87 -3.99 -21.07
N ALA A 399 -17.78 -4.89 -20.68
CA ALA A 399 -17.44 -6.30 -20.52
C ALA A 399 -16.93 -6.89 -21.83
N ILE A 400 -15.99 -7.82 -21.74
CA ILE A 400 -15.49 -8.57 -22.90
C ILE A 400 -16.59 -9.45 -23.51
N ASP A 401 -16.48 -9.75 -24.80
CA ASP A 401 -17.52 -10.45 -25.59
C ASP A 401 -17.99 -11.75 -24.96
N ARG A 402 -17.09 -12.47 -24.29
CA ARG A 402 -17.38 -13.71 -23.58
C ARG A 402 -18.40 -13.51 -22.44
N LEU A 403 -18.38 -12.38 -21.76
CA LEU A 403 -19.29 -12.07 -20.66
C LEU A 403 -20.58 -11.39 -21.14
N GLN A 404 -20.61 -10.89 -22.38
CA GLN A 404 -21.81 -10.31 -22.99
C GLN A 404 -22.72 -11.38 -23.57
N LYS A 405 -22.16 -12.56 -23.88
CA LYS A 405 -22.87 -13.72 -24.49
C LYS A 405 -23.31 -14.75 -23.45
N ALA A 406 -22.91 -14.62 -22.19
CA ALA A 406 -23.32 -15.45 -21.07
C ALA A 406 -24.44 -14.81 -20.28
#